data_f779cb3d03534c5941e6799687f20989
#
_entry.id   f779cb3d03534c5941e6799687f20989
#
_cell.length_a   1.000
_cell.length_b   1.000
_cell.length_c   1.000
_cell.angle_alpha   90.00
_cell.angle_beta   90.00
_cell.angle_gamma   90.00
#
_symmetry.space_group_name_H-M   'P 1'
#
loop_
_entity.id
_entity.type
_entity.pdbx_description
1 polymer ?
#
loop_
_entity_poly.entity_id
_entity_poly.type
_entity_poly.pdbx_seq_one_letter_code
_entity_poly.pdbx_strand_id
1 'polypeptide(L)'
;GDLIYQVKHPHEPGYRESAIQSVIYISLALLFALVIAAVWPGQYAGEYLGGFITEKALSVDNLFVFLVIFTQFKVPRKLLSEALLIGIVIALIMRGIFIAAGAAFIENFSWAFYVFGVFLLLTAIKLVKDTRHDLSDDDNIDEFEDGRLIGFIKRRFHSTDEYHGTKLTIVQNGKRLITPLLLVMVAIGFTDLLFALDSIPAVYGLTNEPYIVFVANAFALLGLRQLYFLLSGLMQRLRYLGFGLSLVLAWIGIKLVIHALHKNELPFINGGEAVKVIPEISTEVSLIVILVTLVTTTIWSLMATRSDSKKLD
;
A
#
# COMPACT_ATOMS: atom_id res chain seq x y z
N GLY A 1 -13.72 18.53 6.22
CA GLY A 1 -13.15 19.77 5.65
C GLY A 1 -12.23 19.51 4.48
N ASP A 2 -11.02 19.03 4.75
CA ASP A 2 -9.94 18.89 3.76
C ASP A 2 -10.28 17.92 2.61
N LEU A 3 -10.85 16.75 2.91
CA LEU A 3 -11.28 15.77 1.90
C LEU A 3 -12.30 16.38 0.91
N ILE A 4 -13.25 17.17 1.38
CA ILE A 4 -14.28 17.80 0.52
C ILE A 4 -13.64 18.93 -0.32
N TYR A 5 -12.69 19.66 0.24
CA TYR A 5 -11.96 20.70 -0.49
C TYR A 5 -11.12 20.10 -1.61
N GLN A 6 -10.43 19.00 -1.36
CA GLN A 6 -9.59 18.30 -2.33
C GLN A 6 -10.39 17.65 -3.45
N VAL A 7 -11.61 17.15 -3.19
CA VAL A 7 -12.53 16.65 -4.23
C VAL A 7 -12.96 17.77 -5.17
N LYS A 8 -13.16 18.99 -4.65
CA LYS A 8 -13.59 20.16 -5.46
C LYS A 8 -12.45 20.80 -6.25
N HIS A 9 -11.22 20.67 -5.77
CA HIS A 9 -10.03 21.28 -6.36
C HIS A 9 -8.90 20.22 -6.45
N PRO A 10 -9.03 19.24 -7.36
CA PRO A 10 -8.02 18.22 -7.51
C PRO A 10 -6.71 18.85 -8.03
N HIS A 11 -5.67 18.82 -7.21
CA HIS A 11 -4.32 19.20 -7.60
C HIS A 11 -3.32 18.17 -7.09
N GLU A 12 -2.19 18.05 -7.77
CA GLU A 12 -1.07 17.22 -7.31
C GLU A 12 -0.29 18.03 -6.28
N PRO A 13 -0.25 17.60 -5.00
CA PRO A 13 0.52 18.32 -4.00
C PRO A 13 2.02 18.19 -4.29
N GLY A 14 2.73 19.31 -4.21
CA GLY A 14 4.18 19.30 -4.31
C GLY A 14 4.84 18.60 -3.12
N TYR A 15 6.13 18.23 -3.26
CA TYR A 15 6.88 17.54 -2.20
C TYR A 15 6.83 18.29 -0.85
N ARG A 16 7.06 19.61 -0.86
CA ARG A 16 7.04 20.43 0.35
C ARG A 16 5.65 20.50 0.97
N GLU A 17 4.63 20.63 0.17
CA GLU A 17 3.23 20.64 0.61
C GLU A 17 2.86 19.32 1.26
N SER A 18 3.19 18.18 0.61
CA SER A 18 2.96 16.85 1.15
C SER A 18 3.69 16.62 2.48
N ALA A 19 4.92 17.14 2.64
CA ALA A 19 5.66 17.05 3.89
C ALA A 19 4.96 17.84 5.01
N ILE A 20 4.55 19.07 4.75
CA ILE A 20 3.85 19.92 5.73
C ILE A 20 2.52 19.27 6.12
N GLN A 21 1.73 18.81 5.16
CA GLN A 21 0.45 18.14 5.43
C GLN A 21 0.64 16.86 6.24
N SER A 22 1.71 16.08 5.96
CA SER A 22 2.03 14.89 6.76
C SER A 22 2.29 15.23 8.22
N VAL A 23 3.08 16.29 8.48
CA VAL A 23 3.33 16.78 9.84
C VAL A 23 2.04 17.22 10.52
N ILE A 24 1.16 17.93 9.80
CA ILE A 24 -0.15 18.35 10.33
C ILE A 24 -0.99 17.15 10.75
N TYR A 25 -1.10 16.10 9.91
CA TYR A 25 -1.91 14.93 10.24
C TYR A 25 -1.34 14.13 11.42
N ILE A 26 -0.01 14.00 11.50
CA ILE A 26 0.65 13.38 12.66
C ILE A 26 0.38 14.20 13.92
N SER A 27 0.50 15.55 13.84
CA SER A 27 0.22 16.43 14.97
C SER A 27 -1.23 16.33 15.43
N LEU A 28 -2.18 16.25 14.49
CA LEU A 28 -3.60 16.05 14.82
C LEU A 28 -3.84 14.70 15.52
N ALA A 29 -3.16 13.63 15.09
CA ALA A 29 -3.24 12.34 15.76
C ALA A 29 -2.70 12.38 17.19
N LEU A 30 -1.57 13.08 17.40
CA LEU A 30 -1.00 13.28 18.74
C LEU A 30 -1.88 14.16 19.63
N LEU A 31 -2.47 15.23 19.08
CA LEU A 31 -3.44 16.06 19.79
C LEU A 31 -4.69 15.28 20.19
N PHE A 32 -5.14 14.38 19.32
CA PHE A 32 -6.26 13.50 19.65
C PHE A 32 -5.93 12.53 20.79
N ALA A 33 -4.69 12.06 20.90
CA ALA A 33 -4.25 11.29 22.07
C ALA A 33 -4.40 12.09 23.39
N LEU A 34 -4.08 13.39 23.36
CA LEU A 34 -4.28 14.26 24.53
C LEU A 34 -5.79 14.43 24.87
N VAL A 35 -6.66 14.49 23.86
CA VAL A 35 -8.11 14.53 24.07
C VAL A 35 -8.58 13.23 24.74
N ILE A 36 -8.12 12.08 24.27
CA ILE A 36 -8.41 10.78 24.89
C ILE A 36 -7.95 10.79 26.35
N ALA A 37 -6.72 11.23 26.62
CA ALA A 37 -6.17 11.30 27.97
C ALA A 37 -6.98 12.22 28.92
N ALA A 38 -7.60 13.27 28.39
CA ALA A 38 -8.40 14.21 29.15
C ALA A 38 -9.84 13.69 29.43
N VAL A 39 -10.41 12.90 28.50
CA VAL A 39 -11.81 12.46 28.55
C VAL A 39 -11.97 11.06 29.15
N TRP A 40 -10.98 10.17 28.92
CA TRP A 40 -11.00 8.78 29.37
C TRP A 40 -9.85 8.44 30.32
N PRO A 41 -10.03 7.48 31.24
CA PRO A 41 -8.96 7.05 32.18
C PRO A 41 -7.69 6.62 31.45
N GLY A 42 -6.54 6.91 32.07
CA GLY A 42 -5.18 6.97 31.56
C GLY A 42 -4.62 5.87 30.64
N GLN A 43 -5.19 4.66 30.58
CA GLN A 43 -4.66 3.60 29.72
C GLN A 43 -5.03 3.80 28.22
N TYR A 44 -6.21 4.34 27.91
CA TYR A 44 -6.73 4.43 26.53
C TYR A 44 -5.89 5.33 25.62
N ALA A 45 -5.28 6.37 26.16
CA ALA A 45 -4.39 7.23 25.38
C ALA A 45 -3.13 6.48 24.94
N GLY A 46 -2.55 5.65 25.80
CA GLY A 46 -1.43 4.78 25.49
C GLY A 46 -1.80 3.70 24.46
N GLU A 47 -2.95 3.06 24.63
CA GLU A 47 -3.49 2.06 23.71
C GLU A 47 -3.74 2.68 22.30
N TYR A 48 -4.32 3.88 22.25
CA TYR A 48 -4.52 4.62 21.00
C TYR A 48 -3.20 4.95 20.31
N LEU A 49 -2.21 5.48 21.06
CA LEU A 49 -0.89 5.81 20.50
C LEU A 49 -0.17 4.56 20.00
N GLY A 50 -0.20 3.48 20.76
CA GLY A 50 0.34 2.20 20.33
C GLY A 50 -0.30 1.71 19.03
N GLY A 51 -1.64 1.71 18.98
CA GLY A 51 -2.40 1.35 17.80
C GLY A 51 -2.11 2.26 16.60
N PHE A 52 -2.08 3.58 16.80
CA PHE A 52 -1.74 4.56 15.75
C PHE A 52 -0.34 4.37 15.20
N ILE A 53 0.67 4.17 16.06
CA ILE A 53 2.06 3.94 15.63
C ILE A 53 2.17 2.62 14.85
N THR A 54 1.56 1.55 15.36
CA THR A 54 1.55 0.24 14.70
C THR A 54 0.88 0.32 13.33
N GLU A 55 -0.29 0.91 13.23
CA GLU A 55 -1.01 1.09 11.96
C GLU A 55 -0.24 2.00 11.00
N LYS A 56 0.36 3.08 11.50
CA LYS A 56 1.16 3.98 10.67
C LYS A 56 2.38 3.29 10.11
N ALA A 57 2.99 2.41 10.89
CA ALA A 57 4.11 1.58 10.50
C ALA A 57 3.70 0.59 9.38
N LEU A 58 2.63 -0.17 9.58
CA LEU A 58 2.10 -1.13 8.60
C LEU A 58 1.57 -0.43 7.34
N SER A 59 1.10 0.80 7.45
CA SER A 59 0.65 1.62 6.30
C SER A 59 1.76 1.94 5.30
N VAL A 60 3.03 1.85 5.70
CA VAL A 60 4.17 2.02 4.78
C VAL A 60 4.20 0.86 3.77
N ASP A 61 3.97 -0.37 4.22
CA ASP A 61 3.89 -1.55 3.36
C ASP A 61 2.76 -1.38 2.32
N ASN A 62 1.58 -0.92 2.76
CA ASN A 62 0.42 -0.66 1.89
C ASN A 62 0.75 0.36 0.80
N LEU A 63 1.52 1.39 1.16
CA LEU A 63 1.89 2.46 0.25
C LEU A 63 2.72 1.95 -0.94
N PHE A 64 3.68 1.05 -0.70
CA PHE A 64 4.48 0.45 -1.75
C PHE A 64 3.64 -0.39 -2.71
N VAL A 65 2.68 -1.14 -2.18
CA VAL A 65 1.77 -1.94 -3.01
C VAL A 65 0.85 -1.04 -3.84
N PHE A 66 0.33 0.05 -3.27
CA PHE A 66 -0.45 1.03 -4.05
C PHE A 66 0.38 1.64 -5.18
N LEU A 67 1.62 1.96 -4.92
CA LEU A 67 2.53 2.49 -5.93
C LEU A 67 2.72 1.50 -7.08
N VAL A 68 2.89 0.21 -6.79
CA VAL A 68 2.99 -0.85 -7.80
C VAL A 68 1.69 -0.98 -8.58
N ILE A 69 0.53 -1.01 -7.91
CA ILE A 69 -0.77 -1.08 -8.58
C ILE A 69 -0.91 0.09 -9.56
N PHE A 70 -0.66 1.32 -9.13
CA PHE A 70 -0.77 2.49 -10.00
C PHE A 70 0.19 2.45 -11.20
N THR A 71 1.40 1.95 -10.99
CA THR A 71 2.38 1.79 -12.07
C THR A 71 1.95 0.70 -13.05
N GLN A 72 1.53 -0.46 -12.55
CA GLN A 72 1.07 -1.60 -13.37
C GLN A 72 -0.14 -1.24 -14.24
N PHE A 73 -1.10 -0.50 -13.68
CA PHE A 73 -2.29 -0.05 -14.40
C PHE A 73 -2.05 1.24 -15.19
N LYS A 74 -0.83 1.79 -15.18
CA LYS A 74 -0.48 3.05 -15.86
C LYS A 74 -1.46 4.17 -15.54
N VAL A 75 -1.81 4.33 -14.26
CA VAL A 75 -2.78 5.34 -13.82
C VAL A 75 -2.27 6.73 -14.16
N PRO A 76 -3.04 7.55 -14.93
CA PRO A 76 -2.65 8.91 -15.24
C PRO A 76 -2.43 9.74 -13.97
N ARG A 77 -1.36 10.55 -13.94
CA ARG A 77 -1.01 11.37 -12.74
C ARG A 77 -2.19 12.19 -12.22
N LYS A 78 -2.96 12.79 -13.12
CA LYS A 78 -4.14 13.59 -12.76
C LYS A 78 -5.21 12.81 -11.97
N LEU A 79 -5.27 11.49 -12.12
CA LEU A 79 -6.23 10.64 -11.43
C LEU A 79 -5.67 10.02 -10.13
N LEU A 80 -4.34 10.07 -9.90
CA LEU A 80 -3.72 9.45 -8.73
C LEU A 80 -4.27 10.00 -7.41
N SER A 81 -4.45 11.32 -7.33
CA SER A 81 -4.97 11.97 -6.13
C SER A 81 -6.39 11.50 -5.79
N GLU A 82 -7.25 11.42 -6.80
CA GLU A 82 -8.65 10.97 -6.65
C GLU A 82 -8.72 9.47 -6.39
N ALA A 83 -7.90 8.69 -7.10
CA ALA A 83 -7.79 7.26 -6.89
C ALA A 83 -7.36 6.90 -5.46
N LEU A 84 -6.35 7.60 -4.93
CA LEU A 84 -5.90 7.45 -3.54
C LEU A 84 -7.00 7.83 -2.55
N LEU A 85 -7.69 8.93 -2.79
CA LEU A 85 -8.73 9.41 -1.90
C LEU A 85 -9.90 8.42 -1.83
N ILE A 86 -10.37 7.93 -2.98
CA ILE A 86 -11.44 6.92 -3.05
C ILE A 86 -10.94 5.62 -2.40
N GLY A 87 -9.69 5.21 -2.68
CA GLY A 87 -9.08 4.04 -2.07
C GLY A 87 -9.04 4.12 -0.54
N ILE A 88 -8.63 5.27 0.02
CA ILE A 88 -8.62 5.49 1.48
C ILE A 88 -10.03 5.43 2.07
N VAL A 89 -11.05 5.97 1.38
CA VAL A 89 -12.44 5.89 1.84
C VAL A 89 -12.93 4.45 1.85
N ILE A 90 -12.67 3.69 0.78
CA ILE A 90 -13.00 2.26 0.71
C ILE A 90 -12.28 1.50 1.83
N ALA A 91 -10.99 1.74 2.01
CA ALA A 91 -10.17 1.15 3.06
C ALA A 91 -10.77 1.40 4.46
N LEU A 92 -11.14 2.65 4.74
CA LEU A 92 -11.73 3.03 6.04
C LEU A 92 -13.09 2.33 6.29
N ILE A 93 -13.94 2.24 5.26
CA ILE A 93 -15.23 1.54 5.36
C ILE A 93 -14.99 0.05 5.61
N MET A 94 -14.12 -0.58 4.83
CA MET A 94 -13.82 -2.01 4.97
C MET A 94 -13.24 -2.32 6.35
N ARG A 95 -12.25 -1.54 6.81
CA ARG A 95 -11.68 -1.68 8.16
C ARG A 95 -12.72 -1.49 9.25
N GLY A 96 -13.61 -0.50 9.10
CA GLY A 96 -14.74 -0.30 10.03
C GLY A 96 -15.65 -1.54 10.12
N ILE A 97 -15.99 -2.15 8.99
CA ILE A 97 -16.78 -3.39 8.93
C ILE A 97 -16.03 -4.54 9.63
N PHE A 98 -14.72 -4.72 9.33
CA PHE A 98 -13.91 -5.78 9.93
C PHE A 98 -13.71 -5.60 11.43
N ILE A 99 -13.47 -4.38 11.89
CA ILE A 99 -13.37 -4.08 13.32
C ILE A 99 -14.71 -4.39 14.03
N ALA A 100 -15.83 -4.03 13.41
CA ALA A 100 -17.17 -4.33 13.94
C ALA A 100 -17.50 -5.82 13.90
N ALA A 101 -17.06 -6.57 12.88
CA ALA A 101 -17.28 -8.00 12.76
C ALA A 101 -16.41 -8.83 13.74
N GLY A 102 -15.34 -8.24 14.23
CA GLY A 102 -14.41 -8.85 15.18
C GLY A 102 -13.40 -9.83 14.57
N ALA A 103 -12.44 -10.24 15.38
CA ALA A 103 -11.30 -11.06 14.94
C ALA A 103 -11.71 -12.45 14.41
N ALA A 104 -12.81 -13.04 14.89
CA ALA A 104 -13.25 -14.38 14.50
C ALA A 104 -13.60 -14.51 13.00
N PHE A 105 -14.03 -13.41 12.35
CA PHE A 105 -14.31 -13.42 10.92
C PHE A 105 -13.01 -13.40 10.08
N ILE A 106 -11.95 -12.84 10.63
CA ILE A 106 -10.68 -12.58 9.95
C ILE A 106 -9.89 -13.88 9.75
N GLU A 107 -10.00 -14.83 10.69
CA GLU A 107 -9.25 -16.09 10.67
C GLU A 107 -9.54 -16.97 9.44
N ASN A 108 -10.74 -16.86 8.85
CA ASN A 108 -11.14 -17.68 7.69
C ASN A 108 -10.47 -17.29 6.35
N PHE A 109 -9.69 -16.22 6.29
CA PHE A 109 -9.07 -15.72 5.07
C PHE A 109 -7.54 -15.93 4.98
N SER A 110 -6.97 -16.77 5.85
CA SER A 110 -5.52 -17.04 5.91
C SER A 110 -4.92 -17.46 4.56
N TRP A 111 -5.65 -18.17 3.72
CA TRP A 111 -5.21 -18.59 2.39
C TRP A 111 -4.92 -17.42 1.43
N ALA A 112 -5.58 -16.28 1.60
CA ALA A 112 -5.41 -15.11 0.74
C ALA A 112 -4.00 -14.51 0.85
N PHE A 113 -3.34 -14.65 2.00
CA PHE A 113 -1.96 -14.20 2.20
C PHE A 113 -0.95 -14.97 1.34
N TYR A 114 -1.19 -16.27 1.07
CA TYR A 114 -0.34 -17.03 0.14
C TYR A 114 -0.43 -16.46 -1.28
N VAL A 115 -1.65 -16.26 -1.77
CA VAL A 115 -1.88 -15.76 -3.13
C VAL A 115 -1.25 -14.37 -3.29
N PHE A 116 -1.47 -13.50 -2.32
CA PHE A 116 -0.97 -12.13 -2.39
C PHE A 116 0.55 -12.04 -2.17
N GLY A 117 1.10 -12.83 -1.25
CA GLY A 117 2.54 -12.92 -1.05
C GLY A 117 3.27 -13.38 -2.30
N VAL A 118 2.77 -14.44 -2.96
CA VAL A 118 3.31 -14.91 -4.26
C VAL A 118 3.16 -13.84 -5.34
N PHE A 119 2.02 -13.16 -5.42
CA PHE A 119 1.82 -12.05 -6.37
C PHE A 119 2.87 -10.95 -6.19
N LEU A 120 3.16 -10.53 -4.95
CA LEU A 120 4.18 -9.52 -4.67
C LEU A 120 5.59 -10.01 -5.03
N LEU A 121 5.92 -11.27 -4.76
CA LEU A 121 7.21 -11.85 -5.16
C LEU A 121 7.40 -11.87 -6.69
N LEU A 122 6.38 -12.28 -7.43
CA LEU A 122 6.41 -12.25 -8.90
C LEU A 122 6.54 -10.81 -9.42
N THR A 123 5.84 -9.87 -8.81
CA THR A 123 5.91 -8.45 -9.15
C THR A 123 7.30 -7.87 -8.85
N ALA A 124 7.91 -8.25 -7.73
CA ALA A 124 9.29 -7.84 -7.39
C ALA A 124 10.29 -8.33 -8.44
N ILE A 125 10.19 -9.60 -8.87
CA ILE A 125 11.05 -10.17 -9.93
C ILE A 125 10.87 -9.40 -11.25
N LYS A 126 9.62 -9.10 -11.62
CA LYS A 126 9.33 -8.31 -12.82
C LYS A 126 9.95 -6.92 -12.72
N LEU A 127 9.76 -6.22 -11.61
CA LEU A 127 10.29 -4.88 -11.39
C LEU A 127 11.83 -4.84 -11.46
N VAL A 128 12.52 -5.88 -10.97
CA VAL A 128 14.00 -6.00 -11.14
C VAL A 128 14.36 -6.08 -12.62
N LYS A 129 13.64 -6.87 -13.41
CA LYS A 129 13.89 -7.02 -14.85
C LYS A 129 13.65 -5.70 -15.58
N ASP A 130 12.53 -5.05 -15.32
CA ASP A 130 12.17 -3.77 -15.94
C ASP A 130 13.20 -2.69 -15.59
N THR A 131 13.59 -2.57 -14.31
CA THR A 131 14.62 -1.60 -13.88
C THR A 131 16.00 -1.89 -14.49
N ARG A 132 16.37 -3.16 -14.71
CA ARG A 132 17.61 -3.51 -15.41
C ARG A 132 17.57 -3.11 -16.88
N HIS A 133 16.43 -3.29 -17.52
CA HIS A 133 16.22 -2.93 -18.92
C HIS A 133 16.29 -1.42 -19.12
N ASP A 134 15.65 -0.63 -18.25
CA ASP A 134 15.69 0.85 -18.27
C ASP A 134 17.13 1.40 -18.06
N LEU A 135 18.04 0.61 -17.48
CA LEU A 135 19.43 0.99 -17.24
C LEU A 135 20.38 0.53 -18.36
N SER A 136 20.00 -0.43 -19.18
CA SER A 136 20.70 -0.81 -20.39
C SER A 136 20.09 -0.01 -21.54
N ASP A 137 20.87 0.85 -22.21
CA ASP A 137 20.47 1.71 -23.34
C ASP A 137 19.99 0.90 -24.59
N ASP A 138 19.27 -0.19 -24.40
CA ASP A 138 18.71 -1.00 -25.48
C ASP A 138 17.34 -0.43 -25.84
N ASP A 139 17.29 0.30 -26.96
CA ASP A 139 16.12 0.97 -27.55
C ASP A 139 14.98 0.03 -28.03
N ASN A 140 14.94 -1.19 -27.56
CA ASN A 140 13.82 -2.08 -27.77
C ASN A 140 12.75 -1.79 -26.69
N ILE A 141 11.92 -0.81 -26.99
CA ILE A 141 10.63 -0.59 -26.31
C ILE A 141 9.76 -1.81 -26.64
N ASP A 142 9.99 -2.91 -25.97
CA ASP A 142 8.95 -3.92 -25.87
C ASP A 142 7.80 -3.29 -25.12
N GLU A 143 6.75 -2.95 -25.89
CA GLU A 143 5.46 -2.51 -25.36
C GLU A 143 5.13 -3.42 -24.17
N PHE A 144 4.91 -2.80 -23.03
CA PHE A 144 4.46 -3.45 -21.81
C PHE A 144 3.34 -4.43 -22.16
N GLU A 145 3.69 -5.71 -22.38
CA GLU A 145 2.68 -6.74 -22.49
C GLU A 145 1.82 -6.64 -21.24
N ASP A 146 0.56 -6.28 -21.45
CA ASP A 146 -0.48 -6.28 -20.42
C ASP A 146 -0.31 -7.57 -19.62
N GLY A 147 0.11 -7.47 -18.36
CA GLY A 147 0.46 -8.65 -17.60
C GLY A 147 -0.68 -9.67 -17.71
N ARG A 148 -0.41 -10.95 -17.89
CA ARG A 148 -1.39 -12.01 -18.14
C ARG A 148 -2.61 -11.92 -17.23
N LEU A 149 -2.42 -11.44 -15.99
CA LEU A 149 -3.48 -11.20 -15.01
C LEU A 149 -4.41 -10.05 -15.45
N ILE A 150 -3.86 -8.93 -15.88
CA ILE A 150 -4.62 -7.78 -16.39
C ILE A 150 -5.36 -8.17 -17.67
N GLY A 151 -4.70 -8.90 -18.57
CA GLY A 151 -5.31 -9.44 -19.77
C GLY A 151 -6.45 -10.44 -19.47
N PHE A 152 -6.31 -11.27 -18.46
CA PHE A 152 -7.38 -12.18 -18.01
C PHE A 152 -8.58 -11.40 -17.44
N ILE A 153 -8.34 -10.42 -16.59
CA ILE A 153 -9.38 -9.56 -16.00
C ILE A 153 -10.10 -8.79 -17.11
N LYS A 154 -9.37 -8.18 -18.05
CA LYS A 154 -9.93 -7.46 -19.19
C LYS A 154 -10.81 -8.35 -20.08
N ARG A 155 -10.39 -9.61 -20.34
CA ARG A 155 -11.18 -10.57 -21.13
C ARG A 155 -12.43 -11.07 -20.39
N ARG A 156 -12.35 -11.23 -19.08
CA ARG A 156 -13.46 -11.77 -18.27
C ARG A 156 -14.52 -10.71 -17.99
N PHE A 157 -14.10 -9.47 -17.79
CA PHE A 157 -14.98 -8.32 -17.59
C PHE A 157 -14.89 -7.44 -18.84
N HIS A 158 -16.02 -7.09 -19.44
CA HIS A 158 -16.07 -6.19 -20.59
C HIS A 158 -15.51 -4.81 -20.17
N SER A 159 -14.19 -4.63 -20.30
CA SER A 159 -13.48 -3.42 -19.88
C SER A 159 -13.03 -2.61 -21.08
N THR A 160 -12.98 -1.29 -20.91
CA THR A 160 -12.32 -0.38 -21.85
C THR A 160 -10.84 -0.28 -21.52
N ASP A 161 -9.99 0.03 -22.49
CA ASP A 161 -8.56 0.26 -22.29
C ASP A 161 -8.25 1.70 -21.90
N GLU A 162 -9.22 2.62 -22.06
CA GLU A 162 -9.02 4.04 -21.84
C GLU A 162 -9.58 4.50 -20.49
N TYR A 163 -8.87 5.44 -19.86
CA TYR A 163 -9.34 6.15 -18.68
C TYR A 163 -10.33 7.24 -19.09
N HIS A 164 -11.54 7.21 -18.54
CA HIS A 164 -12.59 8.20 -18.79
C HIS A 164 -12.80 9.13 -17.58
N GLY A 165 -11.76 9.89 -17.23
CA GLY A 165 -11.74 10.67 -15.99
C GLY A 165 -11.98 9.79 -14.77
N THR A 166 -12.80 10.22 -13.84
CA THR A 166 -13.14 9.50 -12.61
C THR A 166 -14.30 8.50 -12.76
N LYS A 167 -14.81 8.29 -13.97
CA LYS A 167 -15.91 7.34 -14.19
C LYS A 167 -15.43 5.92 -14.01
N LEU A 168 -16.11 5.16 -13.14
CA LEU A 168 -15.83 3.75 -12.89
C LEU A 168 -16.45 2.83 -13.95
N THR A 169 -17.54 3.26 -14.56
CA THR A 169 -18.21 2.55 -15.67
C THR A 169 -18.63 3.53 -16.74
N ILE A 170 -18.64 3.07 -18.00
CA ILE A 170 -19.16 3.83 -19.15
C ILE A 170 -20.16 2.98 -19.91
N VAL A 171 -21.01 3.63 -20.71
CA VAL A 171 -21.90 2.95 -21.66
C VAL A 171 -21.38 3.23 -23.05
N GLN A 172 -20.98 2.19 -23.77
CA GLN A 172 -20.51 2.26 -25.15
C GLN A 172 -21.26 1.21 -25.98
N ASN A 173 -21.82 1.60 -27.08
CA ASN A 173 -22.62 0.72 -27.96
C ASN A 173 -23.76 -0.02 -27.24
N GLY A 174 -24.43 0.64 -26.28
CA GLY A 174 -25.50 0.02 -25.46
C GLY A 174 -25.05 -0.99 -24.42
N LYS A 175 -23.74 -1.23 -24.27
CA LYS A 175 -23.15 -2.12 -23.25
C LYS A 175 -22.45 -1.32 -22.17
N ARG A 176 -22.61 -1.77 -20.93
CA ARG A 176 -21.88 -1.22 -19.77
C ARG A 176 -20.48 -1.80 -19.75
N LEU A 177 -19.47 -0.97 -19.87
CA LEU A 177 -18.06 -1.33 -19.79
C LEU A 177 -17.46 -0.83 -18.47
N ILE A 178 -16.54 -1.60 -17.93
CA ILE A 178 -15.75 -1.26 -16.75
C ILE A 178 -14.55 -0.42 -17.20
N THR A 179 -14.23 0.64 -16.46
CA THR A 179 -13.02 1.43 -16.73
C THR A 179 -11.80 0.83 -16.00
N PRO A 180 -10.57 1.09 -16.46
CA PRO A 180 -9.37 0.68 -15.74
C PRO A 180 -9.33 1.24 -14.30
N LEU A 181 -9.94 2.41 -14.07
CA LEU A 181 -10.02 3.00 -12.74
C LEU A 181 -10.81 2.12 -11.75
N LEU A 182 -11.89 1.46 -12.19
CA LEU A 182 -12.62 0.52 -11.33
C LEU A 182 -11.74 -0.66 -10.95
N LEU A 183 -10.97 -1.20 -11.90
CA LEU A 183 -10.05 -2.31 -11.62
C LEU A 183 -8.97 -1.91 -10.61
N VAL A 184 -8.43 -0.70 -10.75
CA VAL A 184 -7.48 -0.12 -9.78
C VAL A 184 -8.12 -0.01 -8.40
N MET A 185 -9.36 0.49 -8.31
CA MET A 185 -10.09 0.60 -7.03
C MET A 185 -10.32 -0.75 -6.37
N VAL A 186 -10.71 -1.76 -7.14
CA VAL A 186 -10.90 -3.13 -6.64
C VAL A 186 -9.55 -3.70 -6.16
N ALA A 187 -8.47 -3.51 -6.92
CA ALA A 187 -7.15 -3.97 -6.54
C ALA A 187 -6.66 -3.30 -5.23
N ILE A 188 -6.82 -1.98 -5.10
CA ILE A 188 -6.47 -1.24 -3.88
C ILE A 188 -7.32 -1.71 -2.70
N GLY A 189 -8.64 -1.81 -2.88
CA GLY A 189 -9.55 -2.24 -1.83
C GLY A 189 -9.24 -3.66 -1.35
N PHE A 190 -8.99 -4.59 -2.27
CA PHE A 190 -8.62 -5.97 -1.93
C PHE A 190 -7.26 -6.04 -1.22
N THR A 191 -6.29 -5.28 -1.68
CA THR A 191 -4.96 -5.18 -1.06
C THR A 191 -5.05 -4.63 0.36
N ASP A 192 -5.77 -3.51 0.55
CA ASP A 192 -5.94 -2.94 1.88
C ASP A 192 -6.67 -3.87 2.83
N LEU A 193 -7.63 -4.64 2.29
CA LEU A 193 -8.32 -5.68 3.04
C LEU A 193 -7.35 -6.72 3.58
N LEU A 194 -6.43 -7.23 2.74
CA LEU A 194 -5.42 -8.21 3.16
C LEU A 194 -4.51 -7.65 4.25
N PHE A 195 -4.07 -6.41 4.11
CA PHE A 195 -3.29 -5.76 5.16
C PHE A 195 -4.10 -5.50 6.44
N ALA A 196 -5.40 -5.23 6.32
CA ALA A 196 -6.28 -5.09 7.47
C ALA A 196 -6.41 -6.41 8.26
N LEU A 197 -6.37 -7.57 7.58
CA LEU A 197 -6.39 -8.89 8.23
C LEU A 197 -5.17 -9.12 9.14
N ASP A 198 -4.03 -8.51 8.82
CA ASP A 198 -2.81 -8.58 9.63
C ASP A 198 -2.77 -7.48 10.72
N SER A 199 -3.13 -6.25 10.33
CA SER A 199 -3.00 -5.09 11.22
C SER A 199 -4.09 -5.01 12.30
N ILE A 200 -5.34 -5.35 12.00
CA ILE A 200 -6.43 -5.28 12.95
C ILE A 200 -6.20 -6.18 14.18
N PRO A 201 -5.83 -7.48 14.03
CA PRO A 201 -5.47 -8.30 15.18
C PRO A 201 -4.29 -7.75 15.99
N ALA A 202 -3.27 -7.16 15.31
CA ALA A 202 -2.13 -6.56 15.99
C ALA A 202 -2.55 -5.39 16.89
N VAL A 203 -3.48 -4.54 16.43
CA VAL A 203 -4.02 -3.43 17.24
C VAL A 203 -4.96 -3.94 18.34
N TYR A 204 -5.75 -5.00 18.08
CA TYR A 204 -6.54 -5.66 19.13
C TYR A 204 -5.68 -6.31 20.21
N GLY A 205 -4.44 -6.67 19.92
CA GLY A 205 -3.46 -7.09 20.91
C GLY A 205 -3.04 -5.97 21.88
N LEU A 206 -3.27 -4.70 21.52
CA LEU A 206 -2.96 -3.53 22.36
C LEU A 206 -4.17 -2.99 23.11
N THR A 207 -5.38 -3.15 22.57
CA THR A 207 -6.63 -2.66 23.17
C THR A 207 -7.81 -3.54 22.77
N ASN A 208 -8.74 -3.76 23.71
CA ASN A 208 -9.98 -4.49 23.44
C ASN A 208 -11.15 -3.56 23.03
N GLU A 209 -10.89 -2.24 22.95
CA GLU A 209 -11.91 -1.25 22.65
C GLU A 209 -12.03 -1.00 21.14
N PRO A 210 -13.09 -1.46 20.45
CA PRO A 210 -13.24 -1.33 19.00
C PRO A 210 -13.17 0.12 18.53
N TYR A 211 -13.63 1.08 19.34
CA TYR A 211 -13.56 2.49 19.04
C TYR A 211 -12.11 2.98 18.96
N ILE A 212 -11.26 2.59 19.91
CA ILE A 212 -9.83 2.94 19.92
C ILE A 212 -9.12 2.33 18.70
N VAL A 213 -9.41 1.06 18.38
CA VAL A 213 -8.88 0.38 17.17
C VAL A 213 -9.28 1.16 15.92
N PHE A 214 -10.57 1.50 15.77
CA PHE A 214 -11.07 2.21 14.59
C PHE A 214 -10.44 3.60 14.44
N VAL A 215 -10.37 4.37 15.53
CA VAL A 215 -9.84 5.74 15.48
C VAL A 215 -8.34 5.75 15.24
N ALA A 216 -7.56 4.83 15.83
CA ALA A 216 -6.15 4.66 15.54
C ALA A 216 -5.91 4.38 14.05
N ASN A 217 -6.69 3.46 13.46
CA ASN A 217 -6.69 3.16 12.04
C ASN A 217 -7.06 4.38 11.17
N ALA A 218 -8.13 5.09 11.53
CA ALA A 218 -8.60 6.26 10.78
C ALA A 218 -7.51 7.35 10.73
N PHE A 219 -6.87 7.67 11.86
CA PHE A 219 -5.78 8.65 11.90
C PHE A 219 -4.52 8.16 11.17
N ALA A 220 -4.21 6.88 11.19
CA ALA A 220 -3.09 6.32 10.44
C ALA A 220 -3.29 6.43 8.92
N LEU A 221 -4.50 6.21 8.42
CA LEU A 221 -4.87 6.37 7.01
C LEU A 221 -4.92 7.83 6.57
N LEU A 222 -5.27 8.76 7.48
CA LEU A 222 -5.11 10.18 7.21
C LEU A 222 -3.62 10.48 6.97
N GLY A 223 -3.30 11.13 5.87
CA GLY A 223 -1.91 11.40 5.48
C GLY A 223 -1.25 10.29 4.63
N LEU A 224 -1.91 9.16 4.37
CA LEU A 224 -1.39 8.13 3.46
C LEU A 224 -1.19 8.70 2.05
N ARG A 225 -2.12 9.53 1.58
CA ARG A 225 -2.03 10.23 0.30
C ARG A 225 -0.76 11.10 0.22
N GLN A 226 -0.46 11.85 1.27
CA GLN A 226 0.71 12.72 1.35
C GLN A 226 2.01 11.92 1.33
N LEU A 227 2.04 10.81 2.06
CA LEU A 227 3.16 9.88 2.04
C LEU A 227 3.37 9.26 0.64
N TYR A 228 2.27 8.96 -0.07
CA TYR A 228 2.36 8.47 -1.44
C TYR A 228 3.05 9.50 -2.36
N PHE A 229 2.65 10.77 -2.33
CA PHE A 229 3.28 11.80 -3.16
C PHE A 229 4.73 12.09 -2.76
N LEU A 230 5.06 12.00 -1.47
CA LEU A 230 6.44 12.08 -1.00
C LEU A 230 7.28 10.95 -1.57
N LEU A 231 6.80 9.71 -1.50
CA LEU A 231 7.50 8.54 -2.00
C LEU A 231 7.60 8.56 -3.53
N SER A 232 6.50 8.82 -4.24
CA SER A 232 6.49 8.87 -5.70
C SER A 232 7.37 10.00 -6.25
N GLY A 233 7.40 11.16 -5.58
CA GLY A 233 8.31 12.26 -5.92
C GLY A 233 9.78 11.91 -5.70
N LEU A 234 10.11 11.10 -4.70
CA LEU A 234 11.45 10.59 -4.46
C LEU A 234 11.86 9.61 -5.56
N MET A 235 10.96 8.72 -5.96
CA MET A 235 11.22 7.72 -7.01
C MET A 235 11.58 8.35 -8.37
N GLN A 236 10.94 9.46 -8.74
CA GLN A 236 11.21 10.13 -10.01
C GLN A 236 12.60 10.77 -10.09
N ARG A 237 13.25 10.99 -8.95
CA ARG A 237 14.57 11.64 -8.84
C ARG A 237 15.74 10.66 -8.72
N LEU A 238 15.45 9.39 -8.49
CA LEU A 238 16.45 8.40 -8.12
C LEU A 238 16.48 7.22 -9.09
N ARG A 239 17.52 7.14 -9.90
CA ARG A 239 17.71 6.13 -10.97
C ARG A 239 17.64 4.68 -10.47
N TYR A 240 18.16 4.39 -9.29
CA TYR A 240 18.24 3.03 -8.74
C TYR A 240 17.13 2.71 -7.70
N LEU A 241 16.19 3.62 -7.50
CA LEU A 241 15.13 3.39 -6.52
C LEU A 241 14.19 2.23 -6.91
N GLY A 242 14.07 1.93 -8.20
CA GLY A 242 13.33 0.76 -8.68
C GLY A 242 13.85 -0.57 -8.11
N PHE A 243 15.20 -0.70 -7.95
CA PHE A 243 15.77 -1.87 -7.25
C PHE A 243 15.42 -1.88 -5.77
N GLY A 244 15.47 -0.72 -5.09
CA GLY A 244 15.06 -0.61 -3.69
C GLY A 244 13.60 -1.02 -3.50
N LEU A 245 12.72 -0.54 -4.39
CA LEU A 245 11.31 -0.90 -4.38
C LEU A 245 11.10 -2.41 -4.61
N SER A 246 11.81 -3.01 -5.55
CA SER A 246 11.71 -4.45 -5.80
C SER A 246 12.15 -5.29 -4.60
N LEU A 247 13.19 -4.86 -3.87
CA LEU A 247 13.63 -5.52 -2.63
C LEU A 247 12.59 -5.38 -1.52
N VAL A 248 11.98 -4.20 -1.36
CA VAL A 248 10.89 -3.96 -0.40
C VAL A 248 9.69 -4.85 -0.72
N LEU A 249 9.28 -4.94 -1.99
CA LEU A 249 8.17 -5.81 -2.40
C LEU A 249 8.46 -7.29 -2.16
N ALA A 250 9.69 -7.74 -2.47
CA ALA A 250 10.10 -9.11 -2.19
C ALA A 250 10.06 -9.40 -0.68
N TRP A 251 10.53 -8.46 0.15
CA TRP A 251 10.49 -8.57 1.59
C TRP A 251 9.04 -8.68 2.12
N ILE A 252 8.14 -7.78 1.67
CA ILE A 252 6.73 -7.83 2.04
C ILE A 252 6.09 -9.14 1.59
N GLY A 253 6.37 -9.60 0.36
CA GLY A 253 5.90 -10.87 -0.15
C GLY A 253 6.34 -12.07 0.71
N ILE A 254 7.62 -12.10 1.12
CA ILE A 254 8.15 -13.13 2.03
C ILE A 254 7.45 -13.07 3.38
N LYS A 255 7.29 -11.87 3.98
CA LYS A 255 6.59 -11.69 5.25
C LYS A 255 5.17 -12.25 5.19
N LEU A 256 4.41 -11.95 4.13
CA LEU A 256 3.04 -12.44 3.97
C LEU A 256 2.97 -13.96 3.79
N VAL A 257 3.90 -14.56 3.05
CA VAL A 257 3.97 -16.03 2.93
C VAL A 257 4.29 -16.67 4.27
N ILE A 258 5.23 -16.12 5.05
CA ILE A 258 5.57 -16.63 6.39
C ILE A 258 4.35 -16.51 7.32
N HIS A 259 3.66 -15.36 7.29
CA HIS A 259 2.43 -15.16 8.07
C HIS A 259 1.35 -16.20 7.68
N ALA A 260 1.16 -16.44 6.38
CA ALA A 260 0.24 -17.47 5.89
C ALA A 260 0.63 -18.88 6.36
N LEU A 261 1.93 -19.20 6.44
CA LEU A 261 2.41 -20.48 6.96
C LEU A 261 2.10 -20.65 8.46
N HIS A 262 2.22 -19.58 9.24
CA HIS A 262 1.90 -19.60 10.67
C HIS A 262 0.39 -19.77 10.95
N LYS A 263 -0.46 -19.29 10.03
CA LYS A 263 -1.93 -19.44 10.10
C LYS A 263 -2.45 -20.44 9.09
N ASN A 264 -1.64 -21.45 8.74
CA ASN A 264 -2.00 -22.39 7.68
C ASN A 264 -3.21 -23.26 8.07
N GLU A 265 -4.17 -23.33 7.16
CA GLU A 265 -5.35 -24.20 7.20
C GLU A 265 -5.49 -25.03 5.91
N LEU A 266 -4.54 -24.86 4.96
CA LEU A 266 -4.62 -25.53 3.68
C LEU A 266 -4.17 -26.99 3.81
N PRO A 267 -5.03 -27.97 3.53
CA PRO A 267 -4.73 -29.40 3.78
C PRO A 267 -3.51 -29.94 3.03
N PHE A 268 -3.17 -29.32 1.89
CA PHE A 268 -2.02 -29.71 1.06
C PHE A 268 -0.69 -29.09 1.51
N ILE A 269 -0.71 -28.19 2.50
CA ILE A 269 0.48 -27.63 3.14
C ILE A 269 0.50 -28.14 4.57
N ASN A 270 1.49 -28.93 4.93
CA ASN A 270 1.68 -29.50 6.28
C ASN A 270 0.41 -30.12 6.89
N GLY A 271 -0.46 -30.72 6.06
CA GLY A 271 -1.70 -31.33 6.53
C GLY A 271 -2.75 -30.35 7.08
N GLY A 272 -2.62 -29.06 6.82
CA GLY A 272 -3.48 -28.01 7.37
C GLY A 272 -2.99 -27.46 8.72
N GLU A 273 -1.87 -27.96 9.24
CA GLU A 273 -1.30 -27.49 10.49
C GLU A 273 -0.37 -26.28 10.30
N ALA A 274 -0.30 -25.43 11.31
CA ALA A 274 0.58 -24.25 11.31
C ALA A 274 2.06 -24.65 11.20
N VAL A 275 2.80 -24.03 10.28
CA VAL A 275 4.24 -24.22 10.11
C VAL A 275 4.98 -23.16 10.90
N LYS A 276 5.50 -23.54 12.07
CA LYS A 276 6.20 -22.64 13.02
C LYS A 276 7.72 -22.76 12.97
N VAL A 277 8.29 -23.47 12.01
CA VAL A 277 9.75 -23.68 11.88
C VAL A 277 10.47 -22.35 11.57
N ILE A 278 9.83 -21.48 10.78
CA ILE A 278 10.38 -20.15 10.46
C ILE A 278 9.74 -19.15 11.44
N PRO A 279 10.51 -18.34 12.18
CA PRO A 279 9.93 -17.35 13.07
C PRO A 279 9.13 -16.30 12.30
N GLU A 280 8.03 -15.84 12.87
CA GLU A 280 7.22 -14.77 12.30
C GLU A 280 8.01 -13.46 12.28
N ILE A 281 7.91 -12.71 11.18
CA ILE A 281 8.61 -11.44 11.01
C ILE A 281 7.82 -10.35 11.75
N SER A 282 8.41 -9.80 12.81
CA SER A 282 7.77 -8.71 13.57
C SER A 282 7.70 -7.42 12.72
N THR A 283 6.76 -6.54 13.09
CA THR A 283 6.56 -5.25 12.42
C THR A 283 7.80 -4.37 12.50
N GLU A 284 8.49 -4.37 13.66
CA GLU A 284 9.70 -3.58 13.88
C GLU A 284 10.84 -4.03 12.95
N VAL A 285 11.03 -5.35 12.80
CA VAL A 285 12.03 -5.90 11.87
C VAL A 285 11.69 -5.53 10.43
N SER A 286 10.41 -5.63 10.07
CA SER A 286 9.95 -5.24 8.72
C SER A 286 10.27 -3.77 8.43
N LEU A 287 9.93 -2.87 9.34
CA LEU A 287 10.22 -1.44 9.20
C LEU A 287 11.71 -1.14 9.07
N ILE A 288 12.54 -1.77 9.90
CA ILE A 288 14.00 -1.58 9.84
C ILE A 288 14.51 -2.01 8.47
N VAL A 289 14.10 -3.17 7.97
CA VAL A 289 14.53 -3.67 6.64
C VAL A 289 14.09 -2.72 5.54
N ILE A 290 12.85 -2.22 5.55
CA ILE A 290 12.34 -1.26 4.57
C ILE A 290 13.14 0.04 4.62
N LEU A 291 13.31 0.62 5.80
CA LEU A 291 14.06 1.86 5.97
C LEU A 291 15.52 1.73 5.52
N VAL A 292 16.21 0.68 5.93
CA VAL A 292 17.60 0.40 5.53
C VAL A 292 17.69 0.23 4.01
N THR A 293 16.78 -0.53 3.41
CA THR A 293 16.74 -0.72 1.95
C THR A 293 16.56 0.60 1.22
N LEU A 294 15.61 1.43 1.63
CA LEU A 294 15.33 2.72 1.01
C LEU A 294 16.48 3.71 1.18
N VAL A 295 17.04 3.81 2.37
CA VAL A 295 18.18 4.70 2.65
C VAL A 295 19.39 4.28 1.82
N THR A 296 19.72 2.99 1.81
CA THR A 296 20.86 2.46 1.08
C THR A 296 20.73 2.68 -0.42
N THR A 297 19.56 2.37 -0.99
CA THR A 297 19.29 2.57 -2.43
C THR A 297 19.24 4.05 -2.81
N THR A 298 18.76 4.91 -1.92
CA THR A 298 18.77 6.36 -2.12
C THR A 298 20.19 6.89 -2.15
N ILE A 299 21.03 6.53 -1.17
CA ILE A 299 22.44 6.94 -1.12
C ILE A 299 23.17 6.44 -2.37
N TRP A 300 22.98 5.17 -2.73
CA TRP A 300 23.60 4.59 -3.93
C TRP A 300 23.18 5.34 -5.19
N SER A 301 21.90 5.63 -5.36
CA SER A 301 21.38 6.38 -6.50
C SER A 301 21.99 7.79 -6.59
N LEU A 302 22.07 8.50 -5.46
CA LEU A 302 22.67 9.85 -5.41
C LEU A 302 24.18 9.82 -5.73
N MET A 303 24.91 8.81 -5.27
CA MET A 303 26.34 8.66 -5.54
C MET A 303 26.58 8.37 -7.02
N ALA A 304 25.79 7.49 -7.63
CA ALA A 304 25.90 7.14 -9.04
C ALA A 304 25.58 8.34 -9.95
N THR A 305 24.52 9.09 -9.66
CA THR A 305 24.17 10.30 -10.43
C THR A 305 25.28 11.37 -10.37
N ARG A 306 25.94 11.52 -9.22
CA ARG A 306 27.11 12.44 -9.10
C ARG A 306 28.33 11.97 -9.87
N SER A 307 28.52 10.66 -10.01
CA SER A 307 29.63 10.09 -10.77
C SER A 307 29.44 10.29 -12.27
N ASP A 308 28.22 10.17 -12.77
CA ASP A 308 27.89 10.36 -14.18
C ASP A 308 28.01 11.83 -14.61
N SER A 309 27.61 12.78 -13.75
CA SER A 309 27.78 14.21 -14.04
C SER A 309 29.26 14.65 -14.11
N LYS A 310 30.17 14.01 -13.34
CA LYS A 310 31.61 14.27 -13.40
C LYS A 310 32.34 13.68 -14.60
N LYS A 311 31.71 12.79 -15.35
CA LYS A 311 32.29 12.20 -16.59
C LYS A 311 31.87 12.98 -17.83
N LEU A 312 30.91 13.91 -17.70
CA LEU A 312 30.41 14.76 -18.79
C LEU A 312 31.05 16.17 -18.79
N ASP A 313 31.73 16.55 -17.69
CA ASP A 313 32.62 17.72 -17.58
C ASP A 313 34.09 17.31 -17.81
#